data_db639e21b0f457f64a5ba5cca2c5a15b
#
_entry.id   db639e21b0f457f64a5ba5cca2c5a15b
#
_cell.length_a   1.000
_cell.length_b   1.000
_cell.length_c   1.000
_cell.angle_alpha   90.00
_cell.angle_beta   90.00
_cell.angle_gamma   90.00
#
_symmetry.space_group_name_H-M   'P 1'
#
loop_
_entity.id
_entity.type
_entity.pdbx_description
1 polymer ?
#
loop_
_entity_poly.entity_id
_entity_poly.type
_entity_poly.pdbx_seq_one_letter_code
_entity_poly.pdbx_strand_id
1 'polypeptide(L)'
;MIADDDPGILDAIGVMLEYEGYEVKSTPNGATLLTMEDEFPDLLLLDIWMSGVDGRDICKYLKQKESTRSIPIVLISASKDIERSAMDAGADDFLAKPFEIDDLLEKIERHVLSS
;
A
#
# COMPACT_ATOMS: atom_id res chain seq x y z
N MET A 1 -4.70 1.49 -4.98
CA MET A 1 -3.87 0.42 -5.57
C MET A 1 -3.35 -0.51 -4.49
N ILE A 2 -3.27 -1.78 -4.78
CA ILE A 2 -2.75 -2.79 -3.84
C ILE A 2 -1.56 -3.49 -4.51
N ALA A 3 -0.43 -3.54 -3.84
CA ALA A 3 0.76 -4.25 -4.30
C ALA A 3 1.11 -5.36 -3.31
N ASP A 4 0.96 -6.60 -3.74
CA ASP A 4 1.23 -7.79 -2.93
C ASP A 4 1.44 -8.96 -3.90
N ASP A 5 2.37 -9.86 -3.61
CA ASP A 5 2.63 -11.01 -4.48
C ASP A 5 1.72 -12.22 -4.20
N ASP A 6 0.85 -12.13 -3.21
CA ASP A 6 -0.13 -13.17 -2.90
C ASP A 6 -1.44 -12.89 -3.65
N PRO A 7 -1.77 -13.67 -4.70
CA PRO A 7 -2.99 -13.43 -5.48
C PRO A 7 -4.27 -13.61 -4.66
N GLY A 8 -4.27 -14.45 -3.63
CA GLY A 8 -5.40 -14.61 -2.74
C GLY A 8 -5.69 -13.35 -1.95
N ILE A 9 -4.66 -12.67 -1.47
CA ILE A 9 -4.78 -11.41 -0.74
C ILE A 9 -5.28 -10.32 -1.69
N LEU A 10 -4.72 -10.23 -2.89
CA LEU A 10 -5.16 -9.24 -3.88
C LEU A 10 -6.64 -9.39 -4.22
N ASP A 11 -7.09 -10.62 -4.44
CA ASP A 11 -8.50 -10.90 -4.74
C ASP A 11 -9.41 -10.55 -3.58
N ALA A 12 -9.05 -11.02 -2.37
CA ALA A 12 -9.89 -10.83 -1.19
C ALA A 12 -10.05 -9.34 -0.85
N ILE A 13 -8.95 -8.62 -0.79
CA ILE A 13 -8.98 -7.19 -0.46
C ILE A 13 -9.64 -6.40 -1.58
N GLY A 14 -9.33 -6.74 -2.83
CA GLY A 14 -9.93 -6.09 -3.99
C GLY A 14 -11.45 -6.16 -3.99
N VAL A 15 -12.00 -7.35 -3.77
CA VAL A 15 -13.45 -7.54 -3.73
C VAL A 15 -14.09 -6.73 -2.60
N MET A 16 -13.47 -6.74 -1.42
CA MET A 16 -13.99 -6.01 -0.26
C MET A 16 -14.00 -4.50 -0.49
N LEU A 17 -12.94 -3.96 -1.09
CA LEU A 17 -12.84 -2.53 -1.36
C LEU A 17 -13.78 -2.09 -2.48
N GLU A 18 -13.97 -2.92 -3.51
CA GLU A 18 -14.94 -2.64 -4.57
C GLU A 18 -16.36 -2.62 -4.00
N TYR A 19 -16.67 -3.52 -3.07
CA TYR A 19 -17.95 -3.53 -2.39
C TYR A 19 -18.21 -2.22 -1.65
N GLU A 20 -17.16 -1.62 -1.08
CA GLU A 20 -17.25 -0.33 -0.37
C GLU A 20 -17.25 0.88 -1.31
N GLY A 21 -17.22 0.66 -2.61
CA GLY A 21 -17.30 1.73 -3.59
C GLY A 21 -15.96 2.26 -4.11
N TYR A 22 -14.85 1.60 -3.77
CA TYR A 22 -13.53 2.01 -4.25
C TYR A 22 -13.22 1.37 -5.60
N GLU A 23 -12.50 2.10 -6.44
CA GLU A 23 -11.93 1.54 -7.66
C GLU A 23 -10.57 0.96 -7.31
N VAL A 24 -10.40 -0.35 -7.55
CA VAL A 24 -9.20 -1.09 -7.12
C VAL A 24 -8.36 -1.51 -8.32
N LYS A 25 -7.07 -1.16 -8.25
CA LYS A 25 -6.05 -1.68 -9.16
C LYS A 25 -5.06 -2.47 -8.33
N SER A 26 -4.64 -3.62 -8.82
CA SER A 26 -3.71 -4.48 -8.09
C SER A 26 -2.52 -4.87 -8.95
N THR A 27 -1.38 -5.10 -8.30
CA THR A 27 -0.19 -5.59 -8.98
C THR A 27 0.53 -6.60 -8.08
N PRO A 28 0.97 -7.75 -8.64
CA PRO A 28 1.79 -8.69 -7.89
C PRO A 28 3.27 -8.33 -7.91
N ASN A 29 3.66 -7.30 -8.65
CA ASN A 29 5.05 -6.94 -8.87
C ASN A 29 5.32 -5.49 -8.49
N GLY A 30 6.12 -5.32 -7.43
CA GLY A 30 6.48 -3.98 -6.94
C GLY A 30 7.27 -3.16 -7.94
N ALA A 31 7.97 -3.79 -8.88
CA ALA A 31 8.76 -3.04 -9.86
C ALA A 31 7.90 -2.15 -10.76
N THR A 32 6.62 -2.50 -10.98
CA THR A 32 5.72 -1.68 -11.78
C THR A 32 5.45 -0.32 -11.12
N LEU A 33 5.58 -0.23 -9.81
CA LEU A 33 5.37 1.01 -9.07
C LEU A 33 6.51 1.99 -9.32
N LEU A 34 7.71 1.50 -9.59
CA LEU A 34 8.89 2.32 -9.81
C LEU A 34 8.85 3.05 -11.16
N THR A 35 8.08 2.52 -12.11
CA THR A 35 7.96 3.09 -13.46
C THR A 35 6.63 3.77 -13.70
N MET A 36 5.83 3.96 -12.66
CA MET A 36 4.53 4.60 -12.75
C MET A 36 4.70 6.08 -13.10
N GLU A 37 4.13 6.51 -14.22
CA GLU A 37 4.26 7.88 -14.73
C GLU A 37 2.94 8.65 -14.81
N ASP A 38 1.82 7.93 -14.83
CA ASP A 38 0.50 8.52 -14.89
C ASP A 38 -0.51 7.63 -14.18
N GLU A 39 -1.77 8.05 -14.12
CA GLU A 39 -2.84 7.31 -13.47
C GLU A 39 -2.50 6.93 -12.01
N PHE A 40 -1.94 7.91 -11.28
CA PHE A 40 -1.53 7.68 -9.89
C PHE A 40 -2.74 7.37 -9.00
N PRO A 41 -2.62 6.38 -8.09
CA PRO A 41 -3.71 6.06 -7.18
C PRO A 41 -3.89 7.13 -6.11
N ASP A 42 -5.08 7.17 -5.51
CA ASP A 42 -5.36 8.04 -4.37
C ASP A 42 -4.78 7.50 -3.08
N LEU A 43 -4.45 6.21 -3.05
CA LEU A 43 -3.82 5.55 -1.91
C LEU A 43 -3.16 4.25 -2.39
N LEU A 44 -2.02 3.92 -1.80
CA LEU A 44 -1.28 2.70 -2.11
C LEU A 44 -1.17 1.83 -0.86
N LEU A 45 -1.68 0.59 -0.95
CA LEU A 45 -1.44 -0.45 0.03
C LEU A 45 -0.27 -1.28 -0.47
N LEU A 46 0.81 -1.34 0.28
CA LEU A 46 2.07 -1.89 -0.18
C LEU A 46 2.61 -2.91 0.81
N ASP A 47 2.68 -4.18 0.38
CA ASP A 47 3.31 -5.23 1.19
C ASP A 47 4.83 -5.01 1.21
N ILE A 48 5.44 -5.21 2.38
CA ILE A 48 6.88 -5.04 2.52
C ILE A 48 7.64 -6.13 1.76
N TRP A 49 7.17 -7.38 1.84
CA TRP A 49 7.87 -8.49 1.19
C TRP A 49 7.10 -9.01 -0.01
N MET A 50 7.54 -8.71 -1.22
CA MET A 50 6.93 -9.23 -2.44
C MET A 50 7.96 -9.46 -3.54
N SER A 51 7.95 -10.66 -4.14
CA SER A 51 8.71 -11.02 -5.33
C SER A 51 10.19 -10.61 -5.28
N GLY A 52 10.83 -10.73 -4.10
CA GLY A 52 12.23 -10.37 -3.92
C GLY A 52 12.50 -8.88 -3.84
N VAL A 53 11.45 -8.05 -3.76
CA VAL A 53 11.58 -6.60 -3.63
C VAL A 53 11.10 -6.18 -2.24
N ASP A 54 11.84 -5.28 -1.60
CA ASP A 54 11.47 -4.75 -0.31
C ASP A 54 10.55 -3.53 -0.50
N GLY A 55 9.31 -3.65 -0.02
CA GLY A 55 8.32 -2.57 -0.14
C GLY A 55 8.76 -1.27 0.53
N ARG A 56 9.63 -1.34 1.54
CA ARG A 56 10.16 -0.14 2.19
C ARG A 56 11.04 0.67 1.23
N ASP A 57 11.81 0.00 0.39
CA ASP A 57 12.63 0.67 -0.62
C ASP A 57 11.75 1.33 -1.68
N ILE A 58 10.67 0.67 -2.08
CA ILE A 58 9.70 1.25 -3.01
C ILE A 58 9.06 2.48 -2.40
N CYS A 59 8.67 2.41 -1.14
CA CYS A 59 8.06 3.53 -0.42
C CYS A 59 9.01 4.73 -0.38
N LYS A 60 10.28 4.51 -0.03
CA LYS A 60 11.29 5.58 -0.02
C LYS A 60 11.43 6.23 -1.39
N TYR A 61 11.50 5.41 -2.44
CA TYR A 61 11.61 5.90 -3.81
C TYR A 61 10.43 6.78 -4.19
N LEU A 62 9.21 6.31 -3.92
CA LEU A 62 7.99 7.06 -4.25
C LEU A 62 7.87 8.37 -3.46
N LYS A 63 8.30 8.36 -2.20
CA LYS A 63 8.25 9.56 -1.35
C LYS A 63 9.31 10.60 -1.72
N GLN A 64 10.36 10.20 -2.42
CA GLN A 64 11.41 11.11 -2.88
C GLN A 64 11.09 11.70 -4.26
N LYS A 65 10.22 11.05 -5.03
CA LYS A 65 9.86 11.48 -6.38
C LYS A 65 8.72 12.49 -6.30
N GLU A 66 8.90 13.64 -6.91
CA GLU A 66 7.94 14.75 -6.83
C GLU A 66 6.52 14.35 -7.27
N SER A 67 6.41 13.55 -8.33
CA SER A 67 5.11 13.16 -8.88
C SER A 67 4.34 12.16 -8.01
N THR A 68 5.00 11.47 -7.09
CA THR A 68 4.39 10.40 -6.27
C THR A 68 4.45 10.65 -4.77
N ARG A 69 5.22 11.63 -4.31
CA ARG A 69 5.43 11.86 -2.87
C ARG A 69 4.15 12.18 -2.10
N SER A 70 3.13 12.68 -2.77
CA SER A 70 1.86 13.02 -2.13
C SER A 70 0.87 11.86 -2.06
N ILE A 71 1.18 10.72 -2.67
CA ILE A 71 0.32 9.53 -2.59
C ILE A 71 0.42 8.94 -1.20
N PRO A 72 -0.71 8.81 -0.45
CA PRO A 72 -0.67 8.13 0.84
C PRO A 72 -0.26 6.67 0.66
N ILE A 73 0.73 6.22 1.44
CA ILE A 73 1.23 4.85 1.40
C ILE A 73 1.03 4.19 2.76
N VAL A 74 0.31 3.07 2.76
CA VAL A 74 0.13 2.22 3.93
C VAL A 74 0.95 0.95 3.72
N LEU A 75 2.00 0.76 4.53
CA LEU A 75 2.82 -0.44 4.47
C LEU A 75 2.16 -1.57 5.26
N ILE A 76 2.20 -2.78 4.70
CA ILE A 76 1.60 -3.96 5.31
C ILE A 76 2.70 -5.01 5.51
N SER A 77 2.77 -5.61 6.71
CA SER A 77 3.76 -6.64 6.99
C SER A 77 3.33 -7.54 8.14
N ALA A 78 3.82 -8.77 8.11
CA ALA A 78 3.70 -9.71 9.23
C ALA A 78 4.73 -9.43 10.34
N SER A 79 5.68 -8.54 10.12
CA SER A 79 6.72 -8.21 11.09
C SER A 79 6.15 -7.40 12.25
N LYS A 80 6.62 -7.70 13.48
CA LYS A 80 6.20 -6.96 14.68
C LYS A 80 6.80 -5.56 14.73
N ASP A 81 7.87 -5.32 13.98
CA ASP A 81 8.56 -4.03 13.96
C ASP A 81 8.08 -3.13 12.82
N ILE A 82 6.89 -3.39 12.29
CA ILE A 82 6.34 -2.68 11.12
C ILE A 82 6.24 -1.18 11.35
N GLU A 83 5.86 -0.75 12.54
CA GLU A 83 5.68 0.67 12.83
C GLU A 83 6.97 1.45 12.59
N ARG A 84 8.06 1.00 13.17
CA ARG A 84 9.36 1.66 13.03
C ARG A 84 9.85 1.63 11.58
N SER A 85 9.73 0.46 10.93
CA SER A 85 10.13 0.30 9.53
C SER A 85 9.34 1.21 8.61
N ALA A 86 8.03 1.35 8.85
CA ALA A 86 7.16 2.20 8.05
C ALA A 86 7.53 3.67 8.22
N MET A 87 7.76 4.12 9.44
CA MET A 87 8.15 5.50 9.73
C MET A 87 9.48 5.84 9.08
N ASP A 88 10.47 4.94 9.18
CA ASP A 88 11.79 5.12 8.58
C ASP A 88 11.72 5.18 7.05
N ALA A 89 10.76 4.50 6.44
CA ALA A 89 10.55 4.52 5.00
C ALA A 89 9.75 5.73 4.51
N GLY A 90 9.20 6.51 5.42
CA GLY A 90 8.39 7.68 5.07
C GLY A 90 6.94 7.36 4.75
N ALA A 91 6.45 6.17 5.13
CA ALA A 91 5.06 5.80 4.92
C ALA A 91 4.10 6.67 5.75
N ASP A 92 2.89 6.82 5.25
CA ASP A 92 1.86 7.59 5.95
C ASP A 92 1.19 6.79 7.06
N ASP A 93 1.18 5.46 6.93
CA ASP A 93 0.60 4.57 7.93
C ASP A 93 1.15 3.16 7.73
N PHE A 94 0.75 2.26 8.61
CA PHE A 94 1.15 0.85 8.55
C PHE A 94 0.02 -0.04 9.02
N LEU A 95 0.08 -1.33 8.65
CA LEU A 95 -0.91 -2.32 9.05
C LEU A 95 -0.21 -3.67 9.22
N ALA A 96 -0.31 -4.27 10.41
CA ALA A 96 0.32 -5.56 10.71
C ALA A 96 -0.61 -6.71 10.30
N LYS A 97 -0.05 -7.76 9.70
CA LYS A 97 -0.78 -8.99 9.40
C LYS A 97 -0.73 -9.93 10.61
N PRO A 98 -1.81 -10.68 10.90
CA PRO A 98 -3.13 -10.58 10.30
C PRO A 98 -3.88 -9.32 10.77
N PHE A 99 -4.68 -8.73 9.89
CA PHE A 99 -5.45 -7.54 10.23
C PHE A 99 -6.94 -7.78 10.02
N GLU A 100 -7.76 -7.01 10.73
CA GLU A 100 -9.21 -6.99 10.53
C GLU A 100 -9.54 -6.09 9.34
N ILE A 101 -10.57 -6.45 8.57
CA ILE A 101 -10.99 -5.62 7.44
C ILE A 101 -11.42 -4.23 7.88
N ASP A 102 -12.02 -4.12 9.06
CA ASP A 102 -12.45 -2.82 9.61
C ASP A 102 -11.26 -1.90 9.87
N ASP A 103 -10.12 -2.44 10.31
CA ASP A 103 -8.90 -1.66 10.53
C ASP A 103 -8.35 -1.17 9.20
N LEU A 104 -8.37 -2.01 8.17
CA LEU A 104 -7.94 -1.63 6.83
C LEU A 104 -8.81 -0.50 6.28
N LEU A 105 -10.13 -0.64 6.37
CA LEU A 105 -11.07 0.37 5.89
C LEU A 105 -10.91 1.70 6.63
N GLU A 106 -10.69 1.65 7.95
CA GLU A 106 -10.46 2.85 8.74
C GLU A 106 -9.23 3.62 8.26
N LYS A 107 -8.13 2.90 8.00
CA LYS A 107 -6.91 3.54 7.52
C LYS A 107 -7.07 4.12 6.13
N ILE A 108 -7.77 3.43 5.24
CA ILE A 108 -8.05 3.93 3.90
C ILE A 108 -8.88 5.21 3.98
N GLU A 109 -9.96 5.20 4.74
CA GLU A 109 -10.83 6.36 4.89
C GLU A 109 -10.06 7.56 5.48
N ARG A 110 -9.23 7.31 6.48
CA ARG A 110 -8.44 8.36 7.12
C ARG A 110 -7.54 9.10 6.14
N HIS A 111 -6.91 8.38 5.23
CA HIS A 111 -5.94 8.98 4.30
C HIS A 111 -6.57 9.46 3.00
N VAL A 112 -7.61 8.80 2.51
CA VAL A 112 -8.29 9.21 1.28
C VAL A 112 -9.16 10.44 1.52
N LEU A 113 -9.91 10.47 2.61
CA LEU A 113 -10.85 11.56 2.89
C LEU A 113 -10.16 12.83 3.40
N SER A 114 -8.94 12.71 3.93
CA SER A 114 -8.21 13.87 4.46
C SER A 114 -7.31 14.55 3.43
N SER A 115 -7.25 14.02 2.22
CA SER A 115 -6.41 14.57 1.15
C SER A 115 -7.11 15.57 0.26
#